data_6feed17877797f2425e0b94a40a45fcc
#
_entry.id   6feed17877797f2425e0b94a40a45fcc
#
_cell.length_a   1.000
_cell.length_b   1.000
_cell.length_c   1.000
_cell.angle_alpha   90.00
_cell.angle_beta   90.00
_cell.angle_gamma   90.00
#
_symmetry.space_group_name_H-M   'P 1'
#
loop_
_entity.id
_entity.type
_entity.pdbx_description
1 polymer ?
#
loop_
_entity_poly.entity_id
_entity_poly.type
_entity_poly.pdbx_seq_one_letter_code
_entity_poly.pdbx_strand_id
1 'polypeptide(L)'
;MKVASELMSYLVKDKHFSLYSVCELHKPCATTPRCSLEPARRFVNFDDVKTAYCKEHQMISCASVDGLAEKNEKLLLVEIKGWADFLQYQKKNVEEKIAKQVSGYDFIKKLKDSIDICNDYASNVNFCSSDNLVYIIVTDIDIKEQPLRAFQSNLMALSQTSFSLEVLCNKYMMSKICSIKEVHTYYKQCKELDSFIDNSL
;
A
#
# COMPACT_ATOMS: atom_id res chain seq x y z
N MET A 1 13.60 -17.30 9.44
CA MET A 1 12.68 -18.03 8.53
C MET A 1 12.29 -17.08 7.43
N LYS A 2 12.54 -17.43 6.19
CA LYS A 2 12.40 -16.54 5.00
C LYS A 2 10.94 -16.50 4.49
N VAL A 3 10.02 -16.06 5.32
CA VAL A 3 8.60 -16.21 5.04
C VAL A 3 8.08 -15.23 3.99
N ALA A 4 8.60 -14.01 3.96
CA ALA A 4 8.19 -13.03 2.96
C ALA A 4 8.63 -13.45 1.55
N SER A 5 9.88 -13.93 1.41
CA SER A 5 10.40 -14.46 0.15
C SER A 5 9.67 -15.74 -0.29
N GLU A 6 9.27 -16.60 0.65
CA GLU A 6 8.48 -17.80 0.35
C GLU A 6 7.09 -17.44 -0.16
N LEU A 7 6.40 -16.50 0.50
CA LEU A 7 5.10 -15.99 0.03
C LEU A 7 5.21 -15.38 -1.36
N MET A 8 6.21 -14.54 -1.62
CA MET A 8 6.41 -13.94 -2.94
C MET A 8 6.70 -15.00 -4.00
N SER A 9 7.51 -16.02 -3.68
CA SER A 9 7.77 -17.14 -4.58
C SER A 9 6.49 -17.90 -4.90
N TYR A 10 5.67 -18.21 -3.91
CA TYR A 10 4.37 -18.86 -4.07
C TYR A 10 3.43 -18.06 -4.99
N LEU A 11 3.27 -16.75 -4.73
CA LEU A 11 2.39 -15.92 -5.54
C LEU A 11 2.84 -15.83 -7.01
N VAL A 12 4.15 -15.71 -7.25
CA VAL A 12 4.68 -15.53 -8.60
C VAL A 12 4.82 -16.86 -9.34
N LYS A 13 5.35 -17.91 -8.70
CA LYS A 13 5.67 -19.17 -9.38
C LYS A 13 4.50 -20.16 -9.39
N ASP A 14 3.79 -20.28 -8.27
CA ASP A 14 2.75 -21.31 -8.13
C ASP A 14 1.38 -20.75 -8.51
N LYS A 15 1.07 -19.52 -8.12
CA LYS A 15 -0.19 -18.83 -8.49
C LYS A 15 -0.09 -18.06 -9.81
N HIS A 16 1.11 -17.87 -10.37
CA HIS A 16 1.37 -17.22 -11.65
C HIS A 16 0.91 -15.75 -11.74
N PHE A 17 0.91 -15.02 -10.62
CA PHE A 17 0.62 -13.58 -10.65
C PHE A 17 1.73 -12.80 -11.34
N SER A 18 1.35 -11.86 -12.20
CA SER A 18 2.28 -11.02 -12.95
C SER A 18 2.86 -9.90 -12.09
N LEU A 19 4.05 -9.46 -12.49
CA LEU A 19 4.80 -8.38 -11.85
C LEU A 19 4.71 -7.11 -12.69
N TYR A 20 4.41 -6.00 -12.06
CA TYR A 20 4.21 -4.68 -12.66
C TYR A 20 5.08 -3.62 -11.98
N SER A 21 5.47 -2.58 -12.70
CA SER A 21 5.96 -1.35 -12.07
C SER A 21 4.82 -0.59 -11.38
N VAL A 22 5.17 0.35 -10.51
CA VAL A 22 4.17 1.24 -9.88
C VAL A 22 3.39 2.03 -10.93
N CYS A 23 4.04 2.43 -12.03
CA CYS A 23 3.38 3.17 -13.11
C CYS A 23 2.39 2.31 -13.89
N GLU A 24 2.67 1.03 -14.09
CA GLU A 24 1.74 0.08 -14.72
C GLU A 24 0.53 -0.23 -13.82
N LEU A 25 0.73 -0.33 -12.49
CA LEU A 25 -0.36 -0.51 -11.53
C LEU A 25 -1.26 0.74 -11.43
N HIS A 26 -0.72 1.93 -11.67
CA HIS A 26 -1.48 3.18 -11.62
C HIS A 26 -2.09 3.50 -12.99
N LYS A 27 -3.36 3.18 -13.18
CA LYS A 27 -4.08 3.35 -14.46
C LYS A 27 -3.84 4.67 -15.21
N PRO A 28 -3.86 5.86 -14.56
CA PRO A 28 -3.55 7.12 -15.25
C PRO A 28 -2.13 7.17 -15.81
N CYS A 29 -1.13 6.64 -15.11
CA CYS A 29 0.25 6.57 -15.61
C CYS A 29 0.42 5.52 -16.72
N ALA A 30 -0.28 4.40 -16.63
CA ALA A 30 -0.24 3.33 -17.65
C ALA A 30 -0.76 3.82 -19.01
N THR A 31 -1.73 4.74 -19.02
CA THR A 31 -2.27 5.32 -20.26
C THR A 31 -1.50 6.54 -20.75
N THR A 32 -0.99 7.35 -19.84
CA THR A 32 -0.22 8.58 -20.16
C THR A 32 0.91 8.71 -19.15
N PRO A 33 2.13 8.24 -19.49
CA PRO A 33 3.27 8.32 -18.58
C PRO A 33 3.54 9.76 -18.13
N ARG A 34 3.62 9.96 -16.80
CA ARG A 34 3.81 11.29 -16.19
C ARG A 34 5.15 11.43 -15.50
N CYS A 35 5.77 10.30 -15.19
CA CYS A 35 7.06 10.26 -14.53
C CYS A 35 8.17 10.30 -15.57
N SER A 36 9.13 11.20 -15.40
CA SER A 36 10.33 11.26 -16.25
C SER A 36 11.25 10.05 -16.05
N LEU A 37 11.11 9.36 -14.92
CA LEU A 37 11.82 8.14 -14.54
C LEU A 37 10.80 7.15 -13.99
N GLU A 38 10.60 6.04 -14.69
CA GLU A 38 9.79 4.94 -14.22
C GLU A 38 10.56 4.16 -13.14
N PRO A 39 9.97 3.91 -11.97
CA PRO A 39 10.56 3.03 -10.98
C PRO A 39 10.80 1.63 -11.55
N ALA A 40 12.00 1.10 -11.35
CA ALA A 40 12.40 -0.21 -11.90
C ALA A 40 11.85 -1.39 -11.09
N ARG A 41 11.53 -1.18 -9.82
CA ARG A 41 11.05 -2.24 -8.93
C ARG A 41 9.70 -2.77 -9.39
N ARG A 42 9.58 -4.10 -9.30
CA ARG A 42 8.36 -4.82 -9.70
C ARG A 42 7.57 -5.27 -8.48
N PHE A 43 6.26 -5.18 -8.60
CA PHE A 43 5.27 -5.53 -7.57
C PHE A 43 4.28 -6.54 -8.16
N VAL A 44 3.83 -7.50 -7.36
CA VAL A 44 2.66 -8.29 -7.68
C VAL A 44 1.45 -7.37 -7.66
N ASN A 45 0.60 -7.41 -8.68
CA ASN A 45 -0.70 -6.74 -8.68
C ASN A 45 -1.60 -7.36 -7.59
N PHE A 46 -1.81 -6.63 -6.50
CA PHE A 46 -2.53 -7.19 -5.37
C PHE A 46 -4.05 -7.25 -5.59
N ASP A 47 -4.60 -6.49 -6.53
CA ASP A 47 -6.00 -6.62 -6.94
C ASP A 47 -6.27 -7.98 -7.61
N ASP A 48 -5.31 -8.54 -8.34
CA ASP A 48 -5.40 -9.88 -8.91
C ASP A 48 -5.35 -10.94 -7.80
N VAL A 49 -4.43 -10.78 -6.83
CA VAL A 49 -4.32 -11.65 -5.64
C VAL A 49 -5.62 -11.66 -4.86
N LYS A 50 -6.15 -10.48 -4.54
CA LYS A 50 -7.44 -10.32 -3.84
C LYS A 50 -8.58 -10.99 -4.61
N THR A 51 -8.64 -10.81 -5.92
CA THR A 51 -9.70 -11.38 -6.75
C THR A 51 -9.67 -12.90 -6.72
N ALA A 52 -8.48 -13.49 -6.84
CA ALA A 52 -8.30 -14.94 -6.71
C ALA A 52 -8.67 -15.44 -5.31
N TYR A 53 -8.19 -14.75 -4.27
CA TYR A 53 -8.49 -15.07 -2.88
C TYR A 53 -9.99 -15.05 -2.59
N CYS A 54 -10.69 -13.98 -2.98
CA CYS A 54 -12.15 -13.89 -2.80
C CYS A 54 -12.88 -15.01 -3.51
N LYS A 55 -12.43 -15.41 -4.70
CA LYS A 55 -13.02 -16.54 -5.43
C LYS A 55 -12.77 -17.88 -4.72
N GLU A 56 -11.55 -18.13 -4.25
CA GLU A 56 -11.17 -19.34 -3.52
C GLU A 56 -11.98 -19.51 -2.22
N HIS A 57 -12.20 -18.39 -1.51
CA HIS A 57 -12.93 -18.39 -0.22
C HIS A 57 -14.42 -18.06 -0.33
N GLN A 58 -14.98 -17.98 -1.53
CA GLN A 58 -16.38 -17.65 -1.80
C GLN A 58 -16.86 -16.35 -1.14
N MET A 59 -15.94 -15.35 -1.07
CA MET A 59 -16.22 -14.03 -0.52
C MET A 59 -16.78 -13.09 -1.60
N ILE A 60 -17.68 -12.19 -1.21
CA ILE A 60 -18.25 -11.20 -2.14
C ILE A 60 -17.18 -10.21 -2.58
N SER A 61 -16.44 -9.64 -1.64
CA SER A 61 -15.36 -8.66 -1.89
C SER A 61 -14.58 -8.39 -0.60
N CYS A 62 -13.31 -7.97 -0.75
CA CYS A 62 -12.53 -7.33 0.30
C CYS A 62 -11.78 -6.12 -0.26
N ALA A 63 -11.22 -5.27 0.59
CA ALA A 63 -10.36 -4.19 0.17
C ALA A 63 -8.93 -4.71 -0.08
N SER A 64 -8.12 -3.99 -0.86
CA SER A 64 -6.73 -4.34 -1.10
C SER A 64 -5.88 -3.09 -1.31
N VAL A 65 -4.60 -3.21 -1.02
CA VAL A 65 -3.56 -2.33 -1.54
C VAL A 65 -3.37 -2.59 -3.04
N ASP A 66 -2.62 -1.74 -3.73
CA ASP A 66 -2.42 -1.88 -5.18
C ASP A 66 -1.27 -2.86 -5.51
N GLY A 67 -0.21 -2.90 -4.70
CA GLY A 67 0.96 -3.71 -5.00
C GLY A 67 1.61 -4.37 -3.79
N LEU A 68 2.26 -5.51 -4.04
CA LEU A 68 3.03 -6.29 -3.07
C LEU A 68 4.43 -6.60 -3.61
N ALA A 69 5.44 -6.39 -2.79
CA ALA A 69 6.81 -6.81 -3.05
C ALA A 69 7.47 -7.33 -1.77
N GLU A 70 8.73 -7.73 -1.87
CA GLU A 70 9.56 -8.14 -0.74
C GLU A 70 10.91 -7.41 -0.79
N LYS A 71 11.44 -7.09 0.37
CA LYS A 71 12.82 -6.60 0.56
C LYS A 71 13.31 -6.96 1.96
N ASN A 72 14.46 -7.64 2.03
CA ASN A 72 15.10 -8.01 3.30
C ASN A 72 14.15 -8.72 4.28
N GLU A 73 13.39 -9.69 3.78
CA GLU A 73 12.39 -10.47 4.54
C GLU A 73 11.21 -9.66 5.08
N LYS A 74 11.01 -8.45 4.59
CA LYS A 74 9.82 -7.64 4.86
C LYS A 74 8.89 -7.63 3.67
N LEU A 75 7.61 -7.79 3.90
CA LEU A 75 6.58 -7.50 2.90
C LEU A 75 6.42 -5.98 2.74
N LEU A 76 6.41 -5.53 1.51
CA LEU A 76 6.15 -4.13 1.14
C LEU A 76 4.74 -4.06 0.54
N LEU A 77 3.79 -3.56 1.29
CA LEU A 77 2.45 -3.27 0.82
C LEU A 77 2.41 -1.83 0.28
N VAL A 78 2.03 -1.66 -0.97
CA VAL A 78 2.06 -0.37 -1.66
C VAL A 78 0.66 0.05 -2.08
N GLU A 79 0.25 1.22 -1.64
CA GLU A 79 -0.99 1.90 -2.07
C GLU A 79 -0.65 3.09 -2.96
N ILE A 80 -1.21 3.17 -4.16
CA ILE A 80 -0.88 4.20 -5.14
C ILE A 80 -2.03 5.20 -5.27
N LYS A 81 -1.70 6.49 -5.15
CA LYS A 81 -2.67 7.57 -5.28
C LYS A 81 -2.18 8.65 -6.24
N GLY A 82 -2.87 8.79 -7.37
CA GLY A 82 -2.66 9.86 -8.31
C GLY A 82 -3.52 11.07 -7.95
N TRP A 83 -2.88 12.16 -7.55
CA TRP A 83 -3.55 13.42 -7.23
C TRP A 83 -3.25 14.53 -8.22
N ALA A 84 -2.27 14.37 -9.10
CA ALA A 84 -1.88 15.41 -10.05
C ALA A 84 -3.06 15.90 -10.90
N ASP A 85 -3.83 14.96 -11.48
CA ASP A 85 -5.04 15.33 -12.25
C ASP A 85 -6.10 15.98 -11.41
N PHE A 86 -6.36 15.41 -10.23
CA PHE A 86 -7.36 15.97 -9.33
C PHE A 86 -7.02 17.42 -9.00
N LEU A 87 -5.76 17.71 -8.66
CA LEU A 87 -5.29 19.06 -8.32
C LEU A 87 -5.37 20.03 -9.50
N GLN A 88 -5.09 19.57 -10.72
CA GLN A 88 -5.15 20.40 -11.92
C GLN A 88 -6.54 21.03 -12.16
N TYR A 89 -7.59 20.31 -11.81
CA TYR A 89 -8.97 20.76 -12.02
C TYR A 89 -9.59 21.48 -10.82
N GLN A 90 -8.91 21.52 -9.67
CA GLN A 90 -9.44 22.14 -8.45
C GLN A 90 -9.00 23.62 -8.35
N LYS A 91 -9.96 24.54 -8.43
CA LYS A 91 -9.70 25.99 -8.33
C LYS A 91 -9.97 26.59 -6.95
N LYS A 92 -10.75 25.90 -6.11
CA LYS A 92 -11.17 26.39 -4.77
C LYS A 92 -11.28 25.23 -3.79
N ASN A 93 -11.00 25.50 -2.51
CA ASN A 93 -11.13 24.54 -1.40
C ASN A 93 -10.37 23.23 -1.63
N VAL A 94 -9.17 23.34 -2.21
CA VAL A 94 -8.34 22.18 -2.58
C VAL A 94 -8.04 21.30 -1.38
N GLU A 95 -7.64 21.90 -0.26
CA GLU A 95 -7.29 21.19 0.97
C GLU A 95 -8.45 20.37 1.53
N GLU A 96 -9.65 20.98 1.62
CA GLU A 96 -10.85 20.30 2.10
C GLU A 96 -11.24 19.12 1.20
N LYS A 97 -11.15 19.31 -0.11
CA LYS A 97 -11.46 18.27 -1.08
C LYS A 97 -10.47 17.09 -1.03
N ILE A 98 -9.18 17.38 -0.84
CA ILE A 98 -8.15 16.35 -0.66
C ILE A 98 -8.39 15.62 0.68
N ALA A 99 -8.63 16.33 1.77
CA ALA A 99 -8.92 15.73 3.06
C ALA A 99 -10.13 14.80 2.98
N LYS A 100 -11.19 15.19 2.26
CA LYS A 100 -12.36 14.36 2.00
C LYS A 100 -12.01 13.11 1.17
N GLN A 101 -11.17 13.24 0.14
CA GLN A 101 -10.69 12.07 -0.62
C GLN A 101 -9.88 11.12 0.25
N VAL A 102 -8.91 11.64 1.00
CA VAL A 102 -8.07 10.83 1.90
C VAL A 102 -8.91 10.06 2.91
N SER A 103 -9.91 10.71 3.50
CA SER A 103 -10.83 10.03 4.44
C SER A 103 -11.68 8.94 3.78
N GLY A 104 -11.93 9.05 2.47
CA GLY A 104 -12.71 8.08 1.70
C GLY A 104 -11.90 6.88 1.18
N TYR A 105 -10.58 6.92 1.22
CA TYR A 105 -9.75 5.84 0.68
C TYR A 105 -9.66 4.60 1.57
N ASP A 106 -10.06 4.71 2.83
CA ASP A 106 -10.04 3.63 3.82
C ASP A 106 -8.72 2.84 3.83
N PHE A 107 -7.59 3.57 3.91
CA PHE A 107 -6.24 3.00 3.92
C PHE A 107 -6.05 1.91 4.97
N ILE A 108 -6.73 2.05 6.10
CA ILE A 108 -6.67 1.12 7.22
C ILE A 108 -7.31 -0.21 6.85
N LYS A 109 -8.51 -0.17 6.25
CA LYS A 109 -9.21 -1.39 5.80
C LYS A 109 -8.42 -2.10 4.69
N LYS A 110 -7.88 -1.34 3.74
CA LYS A 110 -7.04 -1.90 2.68
C LYS A 110 -5.82 -2.62 3.25
N LEU A 111 -5.10 -1.97 4.16
CA LEU A 111 -3.95 -2.57 4.84
C LEU A 111 -4.35 -3.85 5.57
N LYS A 112 -5.41 -3.78 6.38
CA LYS A 112 -5.90 -4.93 7.15
C LYS A 112 -6.26 -6.12 6.25
N ASP A 113 -7.14 -5.90 5.29
CA ASP A 113 -7.63 -6.99 4.43
C ASP A 113 -6.46 -7.60 3.63
N SER A 114 -5.47 -6.78 3.22
CA SER A 114 -4.27 -7.26 2.55
C SER A 114 -3.36 -8.08 3.45
N ILE A 115 -3.20 -7.69 4.71
CA ILE A 115 -2.45 -8.48 5.70
C ILE A 115 -3.14 -9.84 5.92
N ASP A 116 -4.47 -9.86 6.08
CA ASP A 116 -5.24 -11.09 6.29
C ASP A 116 -5.03 -12.07 5.10
N ILE A 117 -5.06 -11.57 3.86
CA ILE A 117 -4.78 -12.38 2.66
C ILE A 117 -3.33 -12.94 2.68
N CYS A 118 -2.35 -12.09 3.00
CA CYS A 118 -0.95 -12.51 3.07
C CYS A 118 -0.73 -13.57 4.16
N ASN A 119 -1.33 -13.39 5.33
CA ASN A 119 -1.22 -14.32 6.45
C ASN A 119 -1.82 -15.69 6.09
N ASP A 120 -2.96 -15.70 5.40
CA ASP A 120 -3.63 -16.93 5.00
C ASP A 120 -2.82 -17.69 3.95
N TYR A 121 -2.37 -17.03 2.90
CA TYR A 121 -1.51 -17.63 1.88
C TYR A 121 -0.14 -18.08 2.41
N ALA A 122 0.36 -17.46 3.47
CA ALA A 122 1.60 -17.86 4.12
C ALA A 122 1.41 -18.93 5.21
N SER A 123 0.28 -19.63 5.23
CA SER A 123 -0.02 -20.70 6.19
C SER A 123 0.09 -20.26 7.65
N ASN A 124 -0.59 -19.18 8.00
CA ASN A 124 -0.67 -18.60 9.34
C ASN A 124 0.60 -17.91 9.86
N VAL A 125 1.44 -17.43 8.98
CA VAL A 125 2.46 -16.48 9.36
C VAL A 125 1.84 -15.11 9.63
N ASN A 126 2.29 -14.46 10.69
CA ASN A 126 1.74 -13.19 11.11
C ASN A 126 2.58 -12.02 10.60
N PHE A 127 2.19 -11.41 9.48
CA PHE A 127 2.79 -10.20 8.94
C PHE A 127 2.22 -8.92 9.59
N CYS A 128 2.15 -8.87 10.91
CA CYS A 128 1.50 -7.78 11.64
C CYS A 128 2.46 -6.90 12.42
N SER A 129 3.73 -6.78 12.02
CA SER A 129 4.68 -5.95 12.74
C SER A 129 5.64 -5.21 11.81
N SER A 130 6.23 -4.12 12.31
CA SER A 130 7.29 -3.37 11.62
C SER A 130 8.55 -4.19 11.32
N ASP A 131 8.71 -5.36 11.97
CA ASP A 131 9.84 -6.24 11.73
C ASP A 131 9.69 -6.98 10.39
N ASN A 132 8.45 -7.23 9.94
CA ASN A 132 8.16 -8.03 8.76
C ASN A 132 7.22 -7.38 7.74
N LEU A 133 6.74 -6.17 8.02
CA LEU A 133 5.80 -5.45 7.15
C LEU A 133 6.12 -3.96 7.08
N VAL A 134 6.07 -3.41 5.88
CA VAL A 134 6.16 -1.98 5.60
C VAL A 134 4.99 -1.56 4.73
N TYR A 135 4.30 -0.50 5.10
CA TYR A 135 3.24 0.10 4.31
C TYR A 135 3.73 1.40 3.66
N ILE A 136 3.57 1.51 2.35
CA ILE A 136 4.05 2.67 1.57
C ILE A 136 2.89 3.26 0.77
N ILE A 137 2.59 4.53 1.02
CA ILE A 137 1.65 5.31 0.20
C ILE A 137 2.47 6.05 -0.86
N VAL A 138 2.24 5.73 -2.12
CA VAL A 138 2.96 6.29 -3.26
C VAL A 138 2.07 7.27 -4.01
N THR A 139 2.63 8.41 -4.43
CA THR A 139 1.89 9.44 -5.16
C THR A 139 2.70 10.05 -6.31
N ASP A 140 1.99 10.71 -7.22
CA ASP A 140 2.53 11.43 -8.38
C ASP A 140 2.79 12.93 -8.12
N ILE A 141 2.53 13.43 -6.91
CA ILE A 141 2.72 14.84 -6.53
C ILE A 141 3.78 15.04 -5.46
N ASP A 142 4.37 16.23 -5.39
CA ASP A 142 5.19 16.64 -4.26
C ASP A 142 4.31 17.29 -3.18
N ILE A 143 4.13 16.58 -2.07
CA ILE A 143 3.32 17.07 -0.94
C ILE A 143 3.96 18.25 -0.21
N LYS A 144 5.24 18.54 -0.47
CA LYS A 144 5.93 19.68 0.14
C LYS A 144 5.65 20.99 -0.61
N GLU A 145 5.13 20.91 -1.85
CA GLU A 145 4.74 22.09 -2.61
C GLU A 145 3.44 22.70 -2.09
N GLN A 146 3.40 24.03 -2.00
CA GLN A 146 2.18 24.75 -1.65
C GLN A 146 1.13 24.66 -2.79
N PRO A 147 -0.15 24.52 -2.53
CA PRO A 147 -0.92 24.79 -1.29
C PRO A 147 -1.18 23.52 -0.41
N LEU A 148 -0.35 22.50 -0.49
CA LEU A 148 -0.61 21.17 0.06
C LEU A 148 -0.14 21.00 1.52
N ARG A 149 0.21 22.08 2.23
CA ARG A 149 0.72 21.99 3.61
C ARG A 149 -0.22 21.32 4.61
N ALA A 150 -1.52 21.60 4.51
CA ALA A 150 -2.50 20.95 5.39
C ALA A 150 -2.66 19.46 5.03
N PHE A 151 -2.56 19.13 3.75
CA PHE A 151 -2.53 17.76 3.26
C PHE A 151 -1.27 17.04 3.71
N GLN A 152 -0.12 17.69 3.62
CA GLN A 152 1.13 17.20 4.19
C GLN A 152 0.99 16.90 5.67
N SER A 153 0.38 17.79 6.46
CA SER A 153 0.12 17.57 7.89
C SER A 153 -0.78 16.37 8.13
N ASN A 154 -1.82 16.18 7.34
CA ASN A 154 -2.73 15.03 7.45
C ASN A 154 -2.07 13.71 7.03
N LEU A 155 -1.28 13.70 5.96
CA LEU A 155 -0.52 12.51 5.55
C LEU A 155 0.68 12.24 6.45
N MET A 156 1.36 13.26 6.94
CA MET A 156 2.40 13.11 7.96
C MET A 156 1.81 12.65 9.29
N ALA A 157 0.63 13.12 9.66
CA ALA A 157 -0.09 12.58 10.81
C ALA A 157 -0.46 11.11 10.58
N LEU A 158 -0.87 10.72 9.37
CA LEU A 158 -1.10 9.31 9.02
C LEU A 158 0.21 8.50 8.99
N SER A 159 1.32 9.07 8.56
CA SER A 159 2.64 8.40 8.53
C SER A 159 3.38 8.43 9.86
N GLN A 160 3.07 9.38 10.74
CA GLN A 160 3.64 9.52 12.09
C GLN A 160 2.76 8.90 13.18
N THR A 161 1.47 8.76 12.96
CA THR A 161 0.73 7.79 13.74
C THR A 161 1.23 6.43 13.30
N SER A 162 2.14 5.87 14.08
CA SER A 162 2.25 4.43 14.17
C SER A 162 0.81 3.94 14.24
N PHE A 163 0.33 3.33 13.16
CA PHE A 163 -0.93 2.62 13.21
C PHE A 163 -0.72 1.51 14.23
N SER A 164 -1.07 1.78 15.49
CA SER A 164 -1.14 0.73 16.47
C SER A 164 -2.12 -0.28 15.89
N LEU A 165 -1.64 -1.45 15.50
CA LEU A 165 -2.49 -2.55 15.09
C LEU A 165 -3.55 -2.84 16.17
N GLU A 166 -3.31 -2.44 17.42
CA GLU A 166 -4.29 -2.45 18.50
C GLU A 166 -5.52 -1.60 18.20
N VAL A 167 -5.33 -0.39 17.69
CA VAL A 167 -6.44 0.47 17.26
C VAL A 167 -7.15 -0.15 16.05
N LEU A 168 -6.41 -0.78 15.13
CA LEU A 168 -6.99 -1.51 14.01
C LEU A 168 -7.75 -2.75 14.47
N CYS A 169 -7.15 -3.57 15.32
CA CYS A 169 -7.79 -4.76 15.89
C CYS A 169 -9.07 -4.41 16.65
N ASN A 170 -9.03 -3.39 17.48
CA ASN A 170 -10.20 -2.94 18.26
C ASN A 170 -11.29 -2.34 17.38
N LYS A 171 -10.92 -1.58 16.36
CA LYS A 171 -11.90 -0.91 15.48
C LYS A 171 -12.59 -1.86 14.49
N TYR A 172 -11.91 -2.92 14.03
CA TYR A 172 -12.40 -3.78 12.97
C TYR A 172 -12.63 -5.24 13.40
N MET A 173 -12.57 -5.55 14.70
CA MET A 173 -12.72 -6.91 15.23
C MET A 173 -11.83 -7.93 14.49
N MET A 174 -10.58 -7.59 14.26
CA MET A 174 -9.63 -8.53 13.64
C MET A 174 -9.53 -9.79 14.46
N SER A 175 -9.53 -10.93 13.77
CA SER A 175 -9.41 -12.24 14.38
C SER A 175 -8.16 -12.34 15.25
N LYS A 176 -8.22 -13.22 16.26
CA LYS A 176 -7.30 -13.45 17.37
C LYS A 176 -5.81 -13.69 17.04
N ILE A 177 -5.37 -13.54 15.80
CA ILE A 177 -4.07 -13.99 15.29
C ILE A 177 -3.00 -12.89 15.34
N CYS A 178 -3.36 -11.61 15.34
CA CYS A 178 -2.39 -10.52 15.39
C CYS A 178 -1.89 -10.24 16.80
N SER A 179 -0.67 -10.64 17.09
CA SER A 179 0.08 -10.03 18.20
C SER A 179 0.40 -8.59 17.78
N ILE A 180 -0.09 -7.65 18.56
CA ILE A 180 -0.13 -6.22 18.26
C ILE A 180 1.28 -5.64 18.26
N LYS A 181 1.77 -5.27 17.09
CA LYS A 181 2.99 -4.48 16.91
C LYS A 181 2.71 -3.34 15.94
N GLU A 182 3.53 -2.29 16.01
CA GLU A 182 3.39 -1.14 15.12
C GLU A 182 3.78 -1.49 13.69
N VAL A 183 3.01 -1.01 12.70
CA VAL A 183 3.36 -1.04 11.29
C VAL A 183 3.81 0.34 10.87
N HIS A 184 5.05 0.46 10.40
CA HIS A 184 5.54 1.73 9.87
C HIS A 184 4.89 2.06 8.53
N THR A 185 4.31 3.26 8.46
CA THR A 185 3.73 3.80 7.23
C THR A 185 4.61 4.91 6.69
N TYR A 186 5.01 4.77 5.43
CA TYR A 186 5.83 5.75 4.73
C TYR A 186 5.03 6.39 3.62
N TYR A 187 5.33 7.65 3.36
CA TYR A 187 4.82 8.39 2.22
C TYR A 187 5.96 8.71 1.26
N LYS A 188 5.81 8.36 -0.03
CA LYS A 188 6.84 8.58 -1.04
C LYS A 188 6.26 9.02 -2.39
N GLN A 189 7.02 9.82 -3.11
CA GLN A 189 6.74 10.05 -4.53
C GLN A 189 7.18 8.83 -5.36
N CYS A 190 6.53 8.61 -6.50
CA CYS A 190 6.91 7.54 -7.43
C CYS A 190 8.41 7.55 -7.74
N LYS A 191 8.99 8.72 -8.05
CA LYS A 191 10.41 8.89 -8.38
C LYS A 191 11.39 8.56 -7.24
N GLU A 192 10.92 8.57 -5.99
CA GLU A 192 11.73 8.33 -4.80
C GLU A 192 11.63 6.87 -4.30
N LEU A 193 10.69 6.09 -4.85
CA LEU A 193 10.32 4.79 -4.30
C LEU A 193 11.48 3.80 -4.30
N ASP A 194 12.15 3.60 -5.43
CA ASP A 194 13.25 2.63 -5.55
C ASP A 194 14.40 3.00 -4.61
N SER A 195 14.83 4.27 -4.66
CA SER A 195 15.89 4.78 -3.78
C SER A 195 15.54 4.62 -2.29
N PHE A 196 14.28 4.87 -1.92
CA PHE A 196 13.83 4.67 -0.55
C PHE A 196 13.90 3.19 -0.13
N ILE A 197 13.39 2.29 -0.97
CA ILE A 197 13.37 0.85 -0.67
C ILE A 197 14.81 0.32 -0.58
N ASP A 198 15.71 0.75 -1.46
CA ASP A 198 17.07 0.25 -1.51
C ASP A 198 17.97 0.76 -0.38
N ASN A 199 17.74 1.99 0.10
CA ASN A 199 18.61 2.64 1.08
C ASN A 199 18.05 2.68 2.50
N SER A 200 16.73 2.47 2.68
CA SER A 200 16.08 2.67 3.99
C SER A 200 15.40 1.42 4.54
N LEU A 201 15.26 0.35 3.75
CA LEU A 201 14.64 -0.92 4.15
C LEU A 201 15.57 -2.10 3.96
#